data_2c7eb25b6b207c1390d58b44e0049565
#
_entry.id   2c7eb25b6b207c1390d58b44e0049565
#
_cell.length_a   1.000
_cell.length_b   1.000
_cell.length_c   1.000
_cell.angle_alpha   90.00
_cell.angle_beta   90.00
_cell.angle_gamma   90.00
#
_symmetry.space_group_name_H-M   'P 1'
#
loop_
_entity.id
_entity.type
_entity.pdbx_description
1 polymer ?
#
loop_
_entity_poly.entity_id
_entity_poly.type
_entity_poly.pdbx_seq_one_letter_code
_entity_poly.pdbx_strand_id
1 'polypeptide(L)'
;MKLQLLRNATLKLDYAGTTILIDPDFGSKHSRPSFTGRSPNPMVELPVSTDEILAGVELVIVSHLHADHFDKIAQELVPKHLPLVCQPGDEEKIRSFGFTDVTPLTERLTYEGIRLIRRDGNHGSGPVLEKMGNVIGLTIEADGEPSIYWAGDTILYPPVRETIATSAPDIIITHSCGAEWDDLLIVMDAEQTIEICRIAPEDTRIIATHMEALDHATVSRDDLQDYANAHDIAKHKLLIPSDGEVLHLSAPNA
;
A
#
# COMPACT_ATOMS: atom_id res chain seq x y z
N MET A 1 5.03 -7.16 -15.20
CA MET A 1 4.01 -6.27 -14.58
C MET A 1 4.38 -4.79 -14.71
N LYS A 2 3.40 -3.90 -14.52
CA LYS A 2 3.60 -2.46 -14.42
C LYS A 2 2.96 -1.97 -13.12
N LEU A 3 3.69 -1.18 -12.33
CA LEU A 3 3.22 -0.56 -11.11
C LEU A 3 3.32 0.96 -11.23
N GLN A 4 2.26 1.67 -10.96
CA GLN A 4 2.25 3.12 -10.84
C GLN A 4 1.91 3.51 -9.39
N LEU A 5 2.82 4.22 -8.74
CA LEU A 5 2.50 4.93 -7.51
C LEU A 5 1.72 6.19 -7.88
N LEU A 6 0.47 6.28 -7.48
CA LEU A 6 -0.32 7.47 -7.74
C LEU A 6 -0.04 8.53 -6.66
N ARG A 7 -0.37 8.22 -5.42
CA ARG A 7 -0.08 9.07 -4.26
C ARG A 7 -0.30 8.26 -2.99
N ASN A 8 0.50 8.47 -1.95
CA ASN A 8 0.32 7.81 -0.66
C ASN A 8 0.31 6.28 -0.79
N ALA A 9 -0.78 5.63 -0.38
CA ALA A 9 -1.00 4.19 -0.53
C ALA A 9 -1.63 3.81 -1.89
N THR A 10 -2.09 4.78 -2.68
CA THR A 10 -2.83 4.51 -3.92
C THR A 10 -1.90 4.01 -5.02
N LEU A 11 -2.10 2.75 -5.41
CA LEU A 11 -1.34 2.09 -6.46
C LEU A 11 -2.24 1.63 -7.59
N LYS A 12 -1.74 1.71 -8.82
CA LYS A 12 -2.34 1.07 -10.01
C LYS A 12 -1.37 0.02 -10.54
N LEU A 13 -1.84 -1.22 -10.62
CA LEU A 13 -1.07 -2.37 -11.09
C LEU A 13 -1.67 -2.91 -12.39
N ASP A 14 -0.86 -3.05 -13.43
CA ASP A 14 -1.15 -3.93 -14.56
C ASP A 14 -0.44 -5.26 -14.29
N TYR A 15 -1.20 -6.30 -13.93
CA TYR A 15 -0.68 -7.57 -13.43
C TYR A 15 -1.46 -8.75 -14.02
N ALA A 16 -0.79 -9.66 -14.68
CA ALA A 16 -1.38 -10.82 -15.35
C ALA A 16 -2.55 -10.48 -16.29
N GLY A 17 -2.47 -9.35 -16.99
CA GLY A 17 -3.53 -8.88 -17.90
C GLY A 17 -4.69 -8.16 -17.24
N THR A 18 -4.71 -8.02 -15.92
CA THR A 18 -5.74 -7.32 -15.14
C THR A 18 -5.19 -5.99 -14.59
N THR A 19 -5.97 -4.93 -14.68
CA THR A 19 -5.65 -3.65 -14.04
C THR A 19 -6.30 -3.57 -12.66
N ILE A 20 -5.47 -3.53 -11.63
CA ILE A 20 -5.86 -3.51 -10.20
C ILE A 20 -5.61 -2.12 -9.62
N LEU A 21 -6.59 -1.56 -8.90
CA LEU A 21 -6.46 -0.33 -8.14
C LEU A 21 -6.47 -0.65 -6.64
N ILE A 22 -5.40 -0.26 -5.93
CA ILE A 22 -5.25 -0.51 -4.49
C ILE A 22 -5.39 0.82 -3.74
N ASP A 23 -6.17 0.81 -2.66
CA ASP A 23 -6.35 1.90 -1.69
C ASP A 23 -6.57 3.28 -2.34
N PRO A 24 -7.68 3.47 -3.09
CA PRO A 24 -7.91 4.71 -3.80
C PRO A 24 -8.23 5.88 -2.86
N ASP A 25 -7.33 6.88 -2.84
CA ASP A 25 -7.49 8.18 -2.20
C ASP A 25 -7.47 9.27 -3.28
N PHE A 26 -8.65 9.87 -3.58
CA PHE A 26 -8.84 10.84 -4.66
C PHE A 26 -9.07 12.27 -4.19
N GLY A 27 -9.03 12.50 -2.88
CA GLY A 27 -9.18 13.83 -2.32
C GLY A 27 -8.16 14.82 -2.88
N SER A 28 -8.60 16.02 -3.22
CA SER A 28 -7.68 17.09 -3.63
C SER A 28 -6.79 17.53 -2.46
N LYS A 29 -5.65 18.11 -2.79
CA LYS A 29 -4.74 18.67 -1.79
C LYS A 29 -5.49 19.51 -0.77
N HIS A 30 -5.18 19.31 0.51
CA HIS A 30 -5.73 20.04 1.65
C HIS A 30 -7.25 19.91 1.84
N SER A 31 -7.90 18.90 1.28
CA SER A 31 -9.35 18.68 1.40
C SER A 31 -9.79 18.03 2.72
N ARG A 32 -8.86 17.48 3.50
CA ARG A 32 -9.13 16.84 4.79
C ARG A 32 -8.40 17.55 5.95
N PRO A 33 -8.93 17.48 7.19
CA PRO A 33 -8.25 18.05 8.34
C PRO A 33 -6.86 17.46 8.56
N SER A 34 -6.00 18.26 9.18
CA SER A 34 -4.71 17.84 9.71
C SER A 34 -4.88 16.80 10.83
N PHE A 35 -3.98 15.84 10.91
CA PHE A 35 -3.88 14.89 12.04
C PHE A 35 -3.06 15.44 13.19
N THR A 36 -2.05 16.27 12.92
CA THR A 36 -1.08 16.79 13.90
C THR A 36 -1.20 18.29 14.14
N GLY A 37 -2.06 18.98 13.38
CA GLY A 37 -2.15 20.44 13.41
C GLY A 37 -1.11 21.14 12.50
N ARG A 38 -0.25 20.39 11.78
CA ARG A 38 0.80 20.97 10.93
C ARG A 38 0.28 21.43 9.56
N SER A 39 -0.53 20.60 8.90
CA SER A 39 -1.07 20.89 7.56
C SER A 39 -2.35 20.10 7.32
N PRO A 40 -3.34 20.65 6.59
CA PRO A 40 -4.42 19.83 6.06
C PRO A 40 -3.90 18.76 5.10
N ASN A 41 -4.61 17.63 5.04
CA ASN A 41 -4.29 16.46 4.22
C ASN A 41 -5.19 16.37 2.96
N PRO A 42 -4.77 15.66 1.91
CA PRO A 42 -3.38 15.31 1.63
C PRO A 42 -2.53 16.55 1.34
N MET A 43 -1.22 16.49 1.60
CA MET A 43 -0.30 17.63 1.42
C MET A 43 0.15 17.82 -0.03
N VAL A 44 -0.13 16.87 -0.90
CA VAL A 44 0.24 16.88 -2.32
C VAL A 44 -0.98 16.62 -3.21
N GLU A 45 -0.94 17.07 -4.45
CA GLU A 45 -2.00 16.82 -5.43
C GLU A 45 -1.90 15.39 -6.00
N LEU A 46 -2.99 14.91 -6.61
CA LEU A 46 -2.91 13.75 -7.48
C LEU A 46 -2.09 14.08 -8.73
N PRO A 47 -1.18 13.18 -9.16
CA PRO A 47 -0.30 13.44 -10.30
C PRO A 47 -1.02 13.35 -11.66
N VAL A 48 -2.18 12.66 -11.69
CA VAL A 48 -3.01 12.45 -12.87
C VAL A 48 -4.49 12.57 -12.50
N SER A 49 -5.37 12.73 -13.48
CA SER A 49 -6.81 12.84 -13.24
C SER A 49 -7.43 11.53 -12.75
N THR A 50 -8.53 11.62 -12.01
CA THR A 50 -9.28 10.44 -11.56
C THR A 50 -9.81 9.59 -12.72
N ASP A 51 -10.14 10.21 -13.86
CA ASP A 51 -10.55 9.49 -15.07
C ASP A 51 -9.41 8.62 -15.62
N GLU A 52 -8.17 9.13 -15.61
CA GLU A 52 -6.97 8.35 -16.01
C GLU A 52 -6.67 7.23 -15.00
N ILE A 53 -6.85 7.50 -13.72
CA ILE A 53 -6.68 6.47 -12.67
C ILE A 53 -7.68 5.33 -12.89
N LEU A 54 -8.95 5.66 -13.09
CA LEU A 54 -10.04 4.68 -13.21
C LEU A 54 -10.09 3.99 -14.58
N ALA A 55 -9.43 4.55 -15.59
CA ALA A 55 -9.41 3.95 -16.92
C ALA A 55 -8.84 2.52 -16.90
N GLY A 56 -9.67 1.56 -17.36
CA GLY A 56 -9.30 0.15 -17.47
C GLY A 56 -9.24 -0.63 -16.16
N VAL A 57 -9.60 -0.03 -15.01
CA VAL A 57 -9.64 -0.76 -13.73
C VAL A 57 -10.68 -1.86 -13.76
N GLU A 58 -10.27 -3.08 -13.39
CA GLU A 58 -11.10 -4.28 -13.38
C GLU A 58 -11.28 -4.86 -11.98
N LEU A 59 -10.36 -4.56 -11.06
CA LEU A 59 -10.40 -4.98 -9.66
C LEU A 59 -9.99 -3.84 -8.74
N VAL A 60 -10.71 -3.65 -7.64
CA VAL A 60 -10.36 -2.71 -6.57
C VAL A 60 -10.00 -3.49 -5.31
N ILE A 61 -8.94 -3.09 -4.63
CA ILE A 61 -8.55 -3.64 -3.32
C ILE A 61 -8.54 -2.51 -2.30
N VAL A 62 -9.22 -2.70 -1.17
CA VAL A 62 -9.25 -1.76 -0.04
C VAL A 62 -8.74 -2.47 1.19
N SER A 63 -7.59 -2.05 1.69
CA SER A 63 -6.92 -2.68 2.83
C SER A 63 -7.62 -2.41 4.16
N HIS A 64 -8.16 -1.20 4.31
CA HIS A 64 -8.93 -0.75 5.46
C HIS A 64 -9.60 0.61 5.16
N LEU A 65 -10.46 1.07 6.07
CA LEU A 65 -11.33 2.24 5.80
C LEU A 65 -10.80 3.57 6.35
N HIS A 66 -9.49 3.72 6.58
CA HIS A 66 -8.95 5.05 6.84
C HIS A 66 -9.10 5.94 5.61
N ALA A 67 -9.28 7.25 5.86
CA ALA A 67 -9.65 8.20 4.82
C ALA A 67 -8.55 8.46 3.77
N ASP A 68 -7.34 8.01 4.01
CA ASP A 68 -6.20 8.08 3.10
C ASP A 68 -5.97 6.77 2.32
N HIS A 69 -6.83 5.76 2.54
CA HIS A 69 -6.88 4.49 1.81
C HIS A 69 -8.18 4.31 1.03
N PHE A 70 -9.29 4.85 1.51
CA PHE A 70 -10.57 4.83 0.79
C PHE A 70 -11.39 6.07 1.14
N ASP A 71 -11.03 7.20 0.55
CA ASP A 71 -11.65 8.49 0.83
C ASP A 71 -13.05 8.63 0.24
N LYS A 72 -13.79 9.68 0.65
CA LYS A 72 -15.16 9.93 0.18
C LYS A 72 -15.25 10.13 -1.33
N ILE A 73 -14.24 10.75 -1.94
CA ILE A 73 -14.23 11.01 -3.38
C ILE A 73 -14.04 9.69 -4.14
N ALA A 74 -13.13 8.81 -3.68
CA ALA A 74 -13.00 7.48 -4.24
C ALA A 74 -14.27 6.65 -4.03
N GLN A 75 -14.90 6.73 -2.84
CA GLN A 75 -16.19 6.10 -2.58
C GLN A 75 -17.28 6.57 -3.54
N GLU A 76 -17.24 7.79 -4.04
CA GLU A 76 -18.20 8.34 -5.02
C GLU A 76 -17.85 7.96 -6.46
N LEU A 77 -16.59 8.11 -6.87
CA LEU A 77 -16.14 8.01 -8.26
C LEU A 77 -15.84 6.59 -8.73
N VAL A 78 -15.36 5.69 -7.84
CA VAL A 78 -15.12 4.30 -8.22
C VAL A 78 -16.42 3.63 -8.66
N PRO A 79 -16.47 3.03 -9.87
CA PRO A 79 -17.68 2.39 -10.39
C PRO A 79 -18.18 1.28 -9.45
N LYS A 80 -19.47 1.38 -9.07
CA LYS A 80 -20.07 0.55 -8.01
C LYS A 80 -20.20 -0.94 -8.36
N HIS A 81 -20.11 -1.26 -9.63
CA HIS A 81 -20.19 -2.64 -10.15
C HIS A 81 -18.83 -3.34 -10.23
N LEU A 82 -17.71 -2.62 -10.05
CA LEU A 82 -16.40 -3.26 -10.07
C LEU A 82 -16.26 -4.23 -8.89
N PRO A 83 -15.68 -5.41 -9.13
CA PRO A 83 -15.25 -6.29 -8.06
C PRO A 83 -14.35 -5.54 -7.08
N LEU A 84 -14.69 -5.62 -5.79
CA LEU A 84 -13.94 -4.97 -4.72
C LEU A 84 -13.60 -6.00 -3.65
N VAL A 85 -12.31 -6.18 -3.42
CA VAL A 85 -11.78 -7.01 -2.35
C VAL A 85 -11.42 -6.13 -1.17
N CYS A 86 -11.85 -6.51 0.02
CA CYS A 86 -11.60 -5.73 1.23
C CYS A 86 -11.14 -6.58 2.41
N GLN A 87 -10.67 -5.90 3.46
CA GLN A 87 -10.46 -6.53 4.75
C GLN A 87 -11.76 -7.12 5.30
N PRO A 88 -11.71 -8.29 5.96
CA PRO A 88 -12.87 -8.85 6.66
C PRO A 88 -13.40 -7.94 7.77
N GLY A 89 -14.69 -7.68 7.75
CA GLY A 89 -15.40 -6.77 8.67
C GLY A 89 -15.76 -5.42 8.06
N ASP A 90 -15.13 -5.02 6.94
CA ASP A 90 -15.44 -3.77 6.26
C ASP A 90 -16.49 -3.91 5.15
N GLU A 91 -16.83 -5.13 4.74
CA GLU A 91 -17.69 -5.42 3.58
C GLU A 91 -19.08 -4.78 3.67
N GLU A 92 -19.72 -4.82 4.83
CA GLU A 92 -21.05 -4.24 5.00
C GLU A 92 -20.99 -2.70 4.91
N LYS A 93 -19.93 -2.11 5.44
CA LYS A 93 -19.72 -0.66 5.34
C LYS A 93 -19.48 -0.24 3.89
N ILE A 94 -18.66 -1.00 3.15
CA ILE A 94 -18.39 -0.75 1.73
C ILE A 94 -19.65 -0.91 0.89
N ARG A 95 -20.47 -1.95 1.14
CA ARG A 95 -21.79 -2.11 0.50
C ARG A 95 -22.72 -0.93 0.78
N SER A 96 -22.65 -0.36 1.97
CA SER A 96 -23.45 0.83 2.30
C SER A 96 -23.08 2.09 1.48
N PHE A 97 -21.89 2.10 0.86
CA PHE A 97 -21.47 3.14 -0.12
C PHE A 97 -21.99 2.85 -1.54
N GLY A 98 -22.76 1.77 -1.73
CA GLY A 98 -23.39 1.41 -3.00
C GLY A 98 -22.63 0.38 -3.84
N PHE A 99 -21.49 -0.16 -3.37
CA PHE A 99 -20.76 -1.21 -4.08
C PHE A 99 -21.56 -2.53 -4.04
N THR A 100 -21.66 -3.19 -5.21
CA THR A 100 -22.55 -4.36 -5.38
C THR A 100 -21.78 -5.69 -5.39
N ASP A 101 -20.50 -5.67 -5.74
CA ASP A 101 -19.63 -6.85 -5.79
C ASP A 101 -18.47 -6.67 -4.80
N VAL A 102 -18.70 -7.04 -3.53
CA VAL A 102 -17.76 -6.85 -2.42
C VAL A 102 -17.43 -8.19 -1.79
N THR A 103 -16.16 -8.57 -1.81
CA THR A 103 -15.65 -9.83 -1.27
C THR A 103 -14.63 -9.58 -0.15
N PRO A 104 -14.89 -9.98 1.10
CA PRO A 104 -13.89 -9.92 2.16
C PRO A 104 -12.79 -10.97 1.94
N LEU A 105 -11.53 -10.56 2.00
CA LEU A 105 -10.37 -11.45 1.90
C LEU A 105 -10.08 -12.10 3.26
N THR A 106 -10.74 -13.22 3.55
CA THR A 106 -10.57 -13.93 4.83
C THR A 106 -9.22 -14.66 4.92
N GLU A 107 -8.88 -15.42 3.90
CA GLU A 107 -7.60 -16.14 3.79
C GLU A 107 -6.97 -15.97 2.42
N ARG A 108 -7.67 -16.44 1.38
CA ARG A 108 -7.25 -16.40 -0.02
C ARG A 108 -8.43 -16.21 -0.96
N LEU A 109 -8.16 -15.58 -2.09
CA LEU A 109 -9.10 -15.43 -3.20
C LEU A 109 -8.33 -15.61 -4.51
N THR A 110 -8.97 -16.18 -5.52
CA THR A 110 -8.45 -16.16 -6.90
C THR A 110 -9.38 -15.34 -7.77
N TYR A 111 -8.80 -14.36 -8.47
CA TYR A 111 -9.49 -13.51 -9.45
C TYR A 111 -8.73 -13.54 -10.76
N GLU A 112 -9.36 -13.99 -11.86
CA GLU A 112 -8.76 -14.08 -13.21
C GLU A 112 -7.32 -14.66 -13.24
N GLY A 113 -7.08 -15.73 -12.45
CA GLY A 113 -5.77 -16.37 -12.33
C GLY A 113 -4.81 -15.70 -11.34
N ILE A 114 -5.16 -14.56 -10.78
CA ILE A 114 -4.41 -13.86 -9.75
C ILE A 114 -4.81 -14.40 -8.38
N ARG A 115 -3.85 -14.90 -7.63
CA ARG A 115 -4.04 -15.35 -6.24
C ARG A 115 -3.75 -14.19 -5.29
N LEU A 116 -4.74 -13.82 -4.50
CA LEU A 116 -4.64 -12.87 -3.40
C LEU A 116 -4.64 -13.67 -2.09
N ILE A 117 -3.61 -13.48 -1.27
CA ILE A 117 -3.48 -14.17 0.02
C ILE A 117 -3.36 -13.11 1.10
N ARG A 118 -4.29 -13.15 2.06
CA ARG A 118 -4.28 -12.23 3.20
C ARG A 118 -3.04 -12.43 4.06
N ARG A 119 -2.45 -11.32 4.47
CA ARG A 119 -1.37 -11.27 5.44
C ARG A 119 -1.79 -10.37 6.61
N ASP A 120 -1.33 -10.72 7.79
CA ASP A 120 -1.62 -9.91 8.97
C ASP A 120 -0.76 -8.64 8.97
N GLY A 121 -1.36 -7.54 9.44
CA GLY A 121 -0.71 -6.26 9.68
C GLY A 121 -0.99 -5.75 11.09
N ASN A 122 -0.05 -5.00 11.66
CA ASN A 122 -0.19 -4.25 12.89
C ASN A 122 0.03 -2.78 12.63
N HIS A 123 -1.05 -2.01 12.64
CA HIS A 123 -0.99 -0.55 12.46
C HIS A 123 -0.55 0.14 13.76
N GLY A 124 0.69 -0.15 14.18
CA GLY A 124 1.30 0.30 15.41
C GLY A 124 1.47 -0.79 16.46
N SER A 125 1.62 -0.41 17.73
CA SER A 125 1.80 -1.33 18.84
C SER A 125 1.15 -0.81 20.13
N GLY A 126 0.86 -1.72 21.07
CA GLY A 126 0.27 -1.35 22.35
C GLY A 126 -1.10 -0.65 22.22
N PRO A 127 -1.35 0.43 22.99
CA PRO A 127 -2.68 1.06 23.06
C PRO A 127 -3.15 1.68 21.73
N VAL A 128 -2.24 2.01 20.81
CA VAL A 128 -2.62 2.64 19.55
C VAL A 128 -3.35 1.68 18.60
N LEU A 129 -3.14 0.37 18.75
CA LEU A 129 -3.81 -0.64 17.91
C LEU A 129 -5.33 -0.57 17.96
N GLU A 130 -5.91 -0.29 19.15
CA GLU A 130 -7.36 -0.15 19.29
C GLU A 130 -7.89 1.06 18.53
N LYS A 131 -7.09 2.12 18.40
CA LYS A 131 -7.46 3.35 17.68
C LYS A 131 -7.30 3.18 16.17
N MET A 132 -6.25 2.49 15.72
CA MET A 132 -5.96 2.29 14.30
C MET A 132 -6.84 1.20 13.68
N GLY A 133 -7.35 0.28 14.48
CA GLY A 133 -8.20 -0.81 14.01
C GLY A 133 -7.43 -1.91 13.27
N ASN A 134 -8.18 -2.76 12.59
CA ASN A 134 -7.60 -3.86 11.84
C ASN A 134 -7.13 -3.40 10.45
N VAL A 135 -6.04 -3.96 10.00
CA VAL A 135 -5.47 -3.75 8.65
C VAL A 135 -5.02 -5.08 8.08
N ILE A 136 -4.88 -5.16 6.76
CA ILE A 136 -4.32 -6.33 6.09
C ILE A 136 -3.19 -5.95 5.16
N GLY A 137 -2.20 -6.84 5.05
CA GLY A 137 -1.31 -6.93 3.91
C GLY A 137 -1.78 -8.00 2.92
N LEU A 138 -1.12 -8.09 1.78
CA LEU A 138 -1.45 -9.02 0.70
C LEU A 138 -0.20 -9.67 0.12
N THR A 139 -0.26 -10.97 -0.18
CA THR A 139 0.60 -11.57 -1.20
C THR A 139 -0.22 -11.68 -2.49
N ILE A 140 0.35 -11.22 -3.60
CA ILE A 140 -0.28 -11.24 -4.93
C ILE A 140 0.61 -12.08 -5.85
N GLU A 141 0.03 -13.11 -6.46
CA GLU A 141 0.76 -14.08 -7.26
C GLU A 141 -0.02 -14.44 -8.53
N ALA A 142 0.66 -14.56 -9.65
CA ALA A 142 0.12 -15.13 -10.88
C ALA A 142 1.24 -15.77 -11.71
N ASP A 143 0.89 -16.73 -12.57
CA ASP A 143 1.87 -17.44 -13.38
C ASP A 143 2.53 -16.47 -14.40
N GLY A 144 3.86 -16.45 -14.40
CA GLY A 144 4.65 -15.59 -15.30
C GLY A 144 4.84 -14.14 -14.81
N GLU A 145 4.30 -13.78 -13.66
CA GLU A 145 4.49 -12.47 -13.05
C GLU A 145 5.37 -12.56 -11.79
N PRO A 146 6.07 -11.48 -11.41
CA PRO A 146 6.77 -11.45 -10.13
C PRO A 146 5.78 -11.52 -8.97
N SER A 147 6.09 -12.33 -7.97
CA SER A 147 5.32 -12.38 -6.73
C SER A 147 5.50 -11.11 -5.91
N ILE A 148 4.40 -10.61 -5.34
CA ILE A 148 4.39 -9.36 -4.58
C ILE A 148 3.95 -9.64 -3.14
N TYR A 149 4.66 -9.10 -2.17
CA TYR A 149 4.16 -8.86 -0.83
C TYR A 149 3.92 -7.36 -0.63
N TRP A 150 2.66 -6.94 -0.61
CA TRP A 150 2.25 -5.60 -0.23
C TRP A 150 1.94 -5.60 1.26
N ALA A 151 2.76 -4.91 2.06
CA ALA A 151 2.67 -4.97 3.52
C ALA A 151 1.51 -4.14 4.09
N GLY A 152 1.11 -3.05 3.41
CA GLY A 152 0.08 -2.13 3.89
C GLY A 152 0.54 -1.32 5.11
N ASP A 153 -0.43 -0.79 5.86
CA ASP A 153 -0.17 -0.02 7.08
C ASP A 153 0.17 -0.94 8.25
N THR A 154 1.45 -1.21 8.39
CA THR A 154 1.98 -2.05 9.46
C THR A 154 3.35 -1.55 9.91
N ILE A 155 3.70 -1.82 11.15
CA ILE A 155 5.08 -1.79 11.62
C ILE A 155 5.77 -3.13 11.30
N LEU A 156 7.10 -3.16 11.33
CA LEU A 156 7.86 -4.41 11.21
C LEU A 156 7.75 -5.23 12.50
N TYR A 157 6.94 -6.30 12.47
CA TYR A 157 6.71 -7.20 13.60
C TYR A 157 6.81 -8.66 13.16
N PRO A 158 6.77 -9.67 14.06
CA PRO A 158 7.05 -11.07 13.71
C PRO A 158 6.32 -11.63 12.49
N PRO A 159 4.98 -11.45 12.29
CA PRO A 159 4.28 -11.93 11.10
C PRO A 159 4.75 -11.34 9.78
N VAL A 160 5.21 -10.07 9.74
CA VAL A 160 5.82 -9.47 8.54
C VAL A 160 7.13 -10.21 8.21
N ARG A 161 7.99 -10.45 9.20
CA ARG A 161 9.24 -11.21 9.04
C ARG A 161 8.98 -12.65 8.57
N GLU A 162 7.97 -13.30 9.15
CA GLU A 162 7.56 -14.65 8.77
C GLU A 162 7.03 -14.68 7.32
N THR A 163 6.22 -13.72 6.94
CA THR A 163 5.73 -13.60 5.55
C THR A 163 6.89 -13.48 4.57
N ILE A 164 7.88 -12.61 4.84
CA ILE A 164 9.05 -12.44 3.99
C ILE A 164 9.84 -13.75 3.89
N ALA A 165 10.07 -14.40 5.01
CA ALA A 165 10.87 -15.64 5.06
C ALA A 165 10.18 -16.83 4.36
N THR A 166 8.85 -16.94 4.46
CA THR A 166 8.09 -18.10 3.96
C THR A 166 7.62 -17.93 2.52
N SER A 167 7.25 -16.71 2.09
CA SER A 167 6.81 -16.46 0.72
C SER A 167 7.96 -16.07 -0.23
N ALA A 168 9.10 -15.62 0.32
CA ALA A 168 10.27 -15.17 -0.45
C ALA A 168 9.88 -14.36 -1.71
N PRO A 169 9.14 -13.24 -1.56
CA PRO A 169 8.55 -12.53 -2.68
C PRO A 169 9.60 -11.86 -3.56
N ASP A 170 9.34 -11.75 -4.86
CA ASP A 170 10.19 -11.00 -5.80
C ASP A 170 10.16 -9.49 -5.53
N ILE A 171 9.02 -8.99 -5.02
CA ILE A 171 8.79 -7.59 -4.72
C ILE A 171 8.14 -7.46 -3.35
N ILE A 172 8.64 -6.54 -2.53
CA ILE A 172 7.98 -6.12 -1.29
C ILE A 172 7.61 -4.64 -1.44
N ILE A 173 6.34 -4.31 -1.23
CA ILE A 173 5.88 -2.92 -1.19
C ILE A 173 5.64 -2.56 0.28
N THR A 174 6.36 -1.57 0.77
CA THR A 174 6.28 -1.09 2.16
C THR A 174 5.67 0.31 2.20
N HIS A 175 4.88 0.58 3.22
CA HIS A 175 4.56 1.94 3.61
C HIS A 175 5.65 2.41 4.56
N SER A 176 6.40 3.45 4.17
CA SER A 176 7.70 3.79 4.77
C SER A 176 7.77 5.22 5.30
N CYS A 177 6.62 5.85 5.54
CA CYS A 177 6.56 7.26 5.94
C CYS A 177 6.87 7.51 7.42
N GLY A 178 7.04 6.47 8.25
CA GLY A 178 7.26 6.64 9.69
C GLY A 178 6.13 7.39 10.38
N ALA A 179 4.87 7.13 9.98
CA ALA A 179 3.74 7.81 10.58
C ALA A 179 3.63 7.49 12.07
N GLU A 180 3.31 8.52 12.87
CA GLU A 180 3.16 8.43 14.31
C GLU A 180 1.79 8.90 14.78
N TRP A 181 1.29 8.27 15.85
CA TRP A 181 0.09 8.66 16.54
C TRP A 181 0.30 8.53 18.08
N ASP A 182 0.06 9.61 18.82
CA ASP A 182 0.35 9.67 20.25
C ASP A 182 1.81 9.27 20.59
N ASP A 183 2.78 9.76 19.80
CA ASP A 183 4.21 9.45 19.90
C ASP A 183 4.56 7.95 19.70
N LEU A 184 3.66 7.18 19.11
CA LEU A 184 3.87 5.77 18.79
C LEU A 184 3.91 5.58 17.28
N LEU A 185 4.92 4.85 16.81
CA LEU A 185 5.04 4.47 15.40
C LEU A 185 3.86 3.58 14.99
N ILE A 186 3.18 3.95 13.90
CA ILE A 186 2.03 3.21 13.37
C ILE A 186 2.27 2.63 11.97
N VAL A 187 3.25 3.15 11.24
CA VAL A 187 3.68 2.68 9.91
C VAL A 187 5.20 2.64 9.92
N MET A 188 5.82 1.74 9.17
CA MET A 188 7.28 1.57 9.14
C MET A 188 8.01 2.89 8.87
N ASP A 189 9.08 3.10 9.61
CA ASP A 189 10.03 4.19 9.43
C ASP A 189 11.22 3.77 8.56
N ALA A 190 12.24 4.62 8.46
CA ALA A 190 13.45 4.35 7.71
C ALA A 190 14.22 3.16 8.26
N GLU A 191 14.33 3.01 9.59
CA GLU A 191 15.05 1.91 10.23
C GLU A 191 14.38 0.58 9.89
N GLN A 192 13.06 0.47 10.06
CA GLN A 192 12.31 -0.74 9.77
C GLN A 192 12.31 -1.07 8.26
N THR A 193 12.25 -0.06 7.38
CA THR A 193 12.35 -0.26 5.93
C THR A 193 13.73 -0.81 5.54
N ILE A 194 14.81 -0.30 6.11
CA ILE A 194 16.16 -0.82 5.86
C ILE A 194 16.34 -2.23 6.44
N GLU A 195 15.73 -2.52 7.56
CA GLU A 195 15.73 -3.88 8.10
C GLU A 195 15.02 -4.86 7.15
N ILE A 196 13.92 -4.47 6.49
CA ILE A 196 13.29 -5.29 5.44
C ILE A 196 14.25 -5.52 4.28
N CYS A 197 15.01 -4.50 3.84
CA CYS A 197 16.03 -4.67 2.80
C CYS A 197 17.06 -5.74 3.14
N ARG A 198 17.42 -5.87 4.43
CA ARG A 198 18.42 -6.82 4.93
C ARG A 198 17.91 -8.25 5.09
N ILE A 199 16.64 -8.39 5.53
CA ILE A 199 16.06 -9.72 5.78
C ILE A 199 15.41 -10.34 4.54
N ALA A 200 15.05 -9.54 3.54
CA ALA A 200 14.50 -10.02 2.28
C ALA A 200 15.56 -10.75 1.44
N PRO A 201 15.20 -11.79 0.65
CA PRO A 201 16.12 -12.42 -0.30
C PRO A 201 16.91 -11.40 -1.13
N GLU A 202 18.12 -11.77 -1.55
CA GLU A 202 19.03 -10.84 -2.25
C GLU A 202 18.39 -10.20 -3.47
N ASP A 203 17.71 -11.00 -4.29
CA ASP A 203 17.06 -10.55 -5.54
C ASP A 203 15.72 -9.84 -5.35
N THR A 204 15.14 -9.84 -4.13
CA THR A 204 13.89 -9.14 -3.83
C THR A 204 14.09 -7.64 -3.93
N ARG A 205 13.20 -6.95 -4.67
CA ARG A 205 13.15 -5.48 -4.70
C ARG A 205 12.14 -4.96 -3.69
N ILE A 206 12.53 -3.93 -2.95
CA ILE A 206 11.66 -3.22 -2.01
C ILE A 206 11.21 -1.91 -2.66
N ILE A 207 9.91 -1.60 -2.60
CA ILE A 207 9.31 -0.36 -3.11
C ILE A 207 8.70 0.37 -1.93
N ALA A 208 9.26 1.53 -1.60
CA ALA A 208 8.77 2.38 -0.52
C ALA A 208 7.66 3.31 -1.04
N THR A 209 6.51 3.28 -0.37
CA THR A 209 5.32 4.06 -0.70
C THR A 209 4.76 4.74 0.54
N HIS A 210 3.61 5.42 0.45
CA HIS A 210 2.91 6.09 1.54
C HIS A 210 3.71 7.26 2.12
N MET A 211 4.39 8.03 1.28
CA MET A 211 5.31 9.08 1.73
C MET A 211 4.80 10.47 1.37
N GLU A 212 5.09 11.47 2.21
CA GLU A 212 4.91 12.91 1.98
C GLU A 212 3.47 13.40 1.73
N ALA A 213 2.47 12.53 1.74
CA ALA A 213 1.08 12.93 1.50
C ALA A 213 0.33 13.33 2.77
N LEU A 214 0.80 12.91 3.95
CA LEU A 214 0.11 13.09 5.22
C LEU A 214 0.99 13.81 6.25
N ASP A 215 0.37 14.67 7.05
CA ASP A 215 1.08 15.55 7.97
C ASP A 215 1.61 14.88 9.25
N HIS A 216 1.25 13.62 9.52
CA HIS A 216 1.79 12.82 10.62
C HIS A 216 2.97 11.91 10.18
N ALA A 217 3.32 11.92 8.89
CA ALA A 217 4.52 11.27 8.39
C ALA A 217 5.78 11.98 8.90
N THR A 218 6.78 11.21 9.34
CA THR A 218 8.05 11.71 9.89
C THR A 218 9.25 11.46 8.99
N VAL A 219 9.10 10.61 7.96
CA VAL A 219 10.16 10.24 7.00
C VAL A 219 9.77 10.70 5.60
N SER A 220 10.58 11.56 5.00
CA SER A 220 10.47 11.93 3.59
C SER A 220 11.22 10.93 2.69
N ARG A 221 11.02 11.04 1.36
CA ARG A 221 11.78 10.24 0.37
C ARG A 221 13.28 10.51 0.46
N ASP A 222 13.66 11.76 0.66
CA ASP A 222 15.07 12.15 0.82
C ASP A 222 15.65 11.59 2.12
N ASP A 223 14.94 11.67 3.25
CA ASP A 223 15.37 11.07 4.52
C ASP A 223 15.58 9.56 4.39
N LEU A 224 14.66 8.85 3.73
CA LEU A 224 14.79 7.40 3.50
C LEU A 224 15.97 7.08 2.57
N GLN A 225 16.17 7.88 1.51
CA GLN A 225 17.30 7.68 0.59
C GLN A 225 18.64 7.92 1.29
N ASP A 226 18.74 8.97 2.11
CA ASP A 226 19.95 9.27 2.89
C ASP A 226 20.23 8.18 3.93
N TYR A 227 19.19 7.70 4.59
CA TYR A 227 19.31 6.59 5.54
C TYR A 227 19.75 5.29 4.84
N ALA A 228 19.20 4.99 3.66
CA ALA A 228 19.59 3.84 2.84
C ALA A 228 21.07 3.93 2.40
N ASN A 229 21.51 5.11 1.94
CA ASN A 229 22.90 5.36 1.56
C ASN A 229 23.86 5.15 2.74
N ALA A 230 23.51 5.66 3.92
CA ALA A 230 24.30 5.52 5.15
C ALA A 230 24.42 4.03 5.63
N HIS A 231 23.53 3.18 5.16
CA HIS A 231 23.48 1.75 5.52
C HIS A 231 23.87 0.81 4.36
N ASP A 232 24.49 1.35 3.30
CA ASP A 232 25.00 0.61 2.13
C ASP A 232 23.91 -0.18 1.37
N ILE A 233 22.66 0.28 1.39
CA ILE A 233 21.57 -0.32 0.62
C ILE A 233 21.68 0.11 -0.85
N ALA A 234 21.81 -0.89 -1.73
CA ALA A 234 21.92 -0.63 -3.16
C ALA A 234 20.62 -0.05 -3.74
N LYS A 235 20.74 0.92 -4.67
CA LYS A 235 19.59 1.58 -5.31
C LYS A 235 18.65 0.63 -6.07
N HIS A 236 19.16 -0.50 -6.56
CA HIS A 236 18.33 -1.51 -7.19
C HIS A 236 17.56 -2.38 -6.19
N LYS A 237 17.98 -2.41 -4.92
CA LYS A 237 17.33 -3.13 -3.82
C LYS A 237 16.15 -2.35 -3.25
N LEU A 238 16.32 -1.04 -3.04
CA LEU A 238 15.29 -0.14 -2.54
C LEU A 238 14.95 0.91 -3.61
N LEU A 239 13.71 0.88 -4.08
CA LEU A 239 13.13 1.83 -5.00
C LEU A 239 12.23 2.78 -4.20
N ILE A 240 12.40 4.09 -4.41
CA ILE A 240 11.63 5.15 -3.72
C ILE A 240 10.96 6.01 -4.79
N PRO A 241 9.84 5.53 -5.40
CA PRO A 241 9.24 6.24 -6.52
C PRO A 241 8.60 7.56 -6.11
N SER A 242 8.61 8.51 -7.03
CA SER A 242 7.82 9.74 -6.93
C SER A 242 6.34 9.47 -7.20
N ASP A 243 5.44 10.37 -6.75
CA ASP A 243 4.04 10.30 -7.10
C ASP A 243 3.86 10.43 -8.62
N GLY A 244 3.05 9.56 -9.21
CA GLY A 244 2.87 9.42 -10.65
C GLY A 244 3.88 8.51 -11.36
N GLU A 245 4.97 8.15 -10.72
CA GLU A 245 6.02 7.33 -11.34
C GLU A 245 5.52 5.93 -11.68
N VAL A 246 5.96 5.45 -12.85
CA VAL A 246 5.64 4.12 -13.38
C VAL A 246 6.89 3.24 -13.35
N LEU A 247 6.82 2.13 -12.68
CA LEU A 247 7.85 1.10 -12.62
C LEU A 247 7.48 -0.08 -13.52
N HIS A 248 8.40 -0.49 -14.39
CA HIS A 248 8.29 -1.72 -15.17
C HIS A 248 9.13 -2.81 -14.48
N LEU A 249 8.46 -3.84 -14.01
CA LEU A 249 9.05 -4.85 -13.15
C LEU A 249 8.85 -6.24 -13.77
N SER A 250 9.90 -7.05 -13.78
CA SER A 250 9.88 -8.45 -14.21
C SER A 250 10.34 -9.36 -13.07
N ALA A 251 9.98 -10.63 -13.14
CA ALA A 251 10.54 -11.62 -12.24
C ALA A 251 12.08 -11.68 -12.44
N PRO A 252 12.86 -11.95 -11.38
CA PRO A 252 14.34 -11.93 -11.43
C PRO A 252 14.96 -12.84 -12.49
N ASN A 253 14.26 -13.88 -12.94
CA ASN A 253 14.75 -14.91 -13.86
C ASN A 253 13.81 -15.15 -15.07
N ALA A 254 13.07 -14.16 -15.51
CA ALA A 254 12.21 -14.25 -16.69
C ALA A 254 12.95 -13.90 -17.99
#